data_ef249f0cc5cb2eef9d6e94e52b850f02
#
_entry.id   ef249f0cc5cb2eef9d6e94e52b850f02
#
_cell.length_a   1.000
_cell.length_b   1.000
_cell.length_c   1.000
_cell.angle_alpha   90.00
_cell.angle_beta   90.00
_cell.angle_gamma   90.00
#
_symmetry.space_group_name_H-M   'P 1'
#
loop_
_entity.id
_entity.type
_entity.pdbx_description
1 polymer ?
#
loop_
_entity_poly.entity_id
_entity_poly.type
_entity_poly.pdbx_seq_one_letter_code
_entity_poly.pdbx_strand_id
1 'polypeptide(L)'
;MSVSPIWPAGSAVNDEGEITFHGRTAASLLDEFGSPLYVIDTDDVRARATKFVHSAATAFNNTVTHVSFAGKALLSKEICRIVTESGMLIDTCTMGEMRIALAVGVPGRRLVLHGNNKSDAEIELAIEQGFNKIVVDEPGEPERIAAIAKRLGKRARVMLRVTSGIHAGGHEFVSTAHEDQKFGVALLPAGADTAKLGVLDDLTDVTPAGSNARLGENAADAADQAAHAGHAERKLQYDIKYPYDLSHEKVSEGDRKLADAMTMVADGPALAVLKDIYRRQDVLELVGVHSHIGSNIHDADAFIQAAKRMMLLRKTFYATDAYTLPEVDLGGGYSVAYTDGEDSMDIDVELGRLADAVSTVNRALGMPAPVISFEPGRWTVAPTGVTLYRVGTVKPVQLNGEAKDKGGNPVTERVYVSVDGGMSDNIRPALYGSDYTARIANRKGSDETKLCRVVGMHCESGDIVVNEVRLPADIKRGDILAVPVTGAYGRTMASNYNQALIPAVVGVGEAGAHVMIRRQTIDDLLSWDVSE
;
A
#
# COMPACT_ATOMS: atom_id res chain seq x y z
N MET A 1 24.11 21.82 2.75
CA MET A 1 24.18 20.60 3.59
C MET A 1 23.04 19.68 3.19
N SER A 2 23.28 18.36 3.10
CA SER A 2 22.17 17.42 2.86
C SER A 2 21.23 17.42 4.06
N VAL A 3 19.94 17.37 3.80
CA VAL A 3 18.91 17.09 4.81
C VAL A 3 18.87 15.58 5.09
N SER A 4 18.23 15.19 6.20
CA SER A 4 18.13 13.77 6.56
C SER A 4 17.26 12.98 5.56
N PRO A 5 17.31 11.63 5.59
CA PRO A 5 16.60 10.76 4.64
C PRO A 5 15.07 10.89 4.62
N ILE A 6 14.47 11.55 5.61
CA ILE A 6 13.02 11.82 5.63
C ILE A 6 12.59 12.98 4.71
N TRP A 7 13.56 13.70 4.12
CA TRP A 7 13.28 14.78 3.18
C TRP A 7 13.39 14.28 1.73
N PRO A 8 12.67 14.90 0.78
CA PRO A 8 12.80 14.60 -0.64
C PRO A 8 14.26 14.67 -1.11
N ALA A 9 14.64 13.85 -2.06
CA ALA A 9 16.02 13.74 -2.53
C ALA A 9 16.57 15.06 -3.10
N GLY A 10 15.73 15.90 -3.71
CA GLY A 10 16.07 17.22 -4.22
C GLY A 10 16.13 18.33 -3.17
N SER A 11 16.04 17.99 -1.87
CA SER A 11 16.05 18.96 -0.78
C SER A 11 17.48 19.30 -0.33
N ALA A 12 17.73 20.57 -0.02
CA ALA A 12 18.99 21.04 0.54
C ALA A 12 18.76 22.21 1.49
N VAL A 13 19.79 22.56 2.26
CA VAL A 13 19.86 23.81 3.05
C VAL A 13 20.91 24.70 2.43
N ASN A 14 20.51 25.91 2.02
CA ASN A 14 21.42 26.91 1.44
C ASN A 14 22.26 27.63 2.52
N ASP A 15 23.12 28.55 2.09
CA ASP A 15 24.03 29.28 3.00
C ASP A 15 23.28 30.21 3.96
N GLU A 16 22.09 30.67 3.59
CA GLU A 16 21.19 31.50 4.42
C GLU A 16 20.40 30.65 5.44
N GLY A 17 20.53 29.31 5.37
CA GLY A 17 19.81 28.37 6.24
C GLY A 17 18.39 28.09 5.81
N GLU A 18 18.01 28.46 4.59
CA GLU A 18 16.71 28.16 4.01
C GLU A 18 16.67 26.74 3.43
N ILE A 19 15.51 26.09 3.54
CA ILE A 19 15.27 24.81 2.85
C ILE A 19 14.92 25.09 1.38
N THR A 20 15.60 24.39 0.50
CA THR A 20 15.39 24.45 -0.94
C THR A 20 14.97 23.09 -1.49
N PHE A 21 14.20 23.08 -2.58
CA PHE A 21 13.77 21.93 -3.34
C PHE A 21 14.18 22.14 -4.81
N HIS A 22 15.15 21.38 -5.30
CA HIS A 22 15.80 21.60 -6.60
C HIS A 22 16.21 23.07 -6.81
N GLY A 23 16.79 23.68 -5.76
CA GLY A 23 17.25 25.08 -5.78
C GLY A 23 16.17 26.15 -5.54
N ARG A 24 14.88 25.78 -5.53
CA ARG A 24 13.77 26.70 -5.18
C ARG A 24 13.61 26.79 -3.67
N THR A 25 13.66 27.97 -3.09
CA THR A 25 13.43 28.15 -1.65
C THR A 25 11.96 27.92 -1.29
N ALA A 26 11.71 27.46 -0.06
CA ALA A 26 10.35 27.33 0.48
C ALA A 26 9.56 28.64 0.40
N ALA A 27 10.23 29.78 0.64
CA ALA A 27 9.61 31.11 0.52
C ALA A 27 9.18 31.41 -0.91
N SER A 28 10.04 31.16 -1.91
CA SER A 28 9.70 31.41 -3.32
C SER A 28 8.54 30.55 -3.80
N LEU A 29 8.43 29.29 -3.30
CA LEU A 29 7.30 28.42 -3.63
C LEU A 29 5.98 28.93 -3.02
N LEU A 30 6.00 29.36 -1.76
CA LEU A 30 4.78 29.93 -1.13
C LEU A 30 4.36 31.27 -1.74
N ASP A 31 5.32 32.08 -2.18
CA ASP A 31 5.01 33.38 -2.83
C ASP A 31 4.39 33.19 -4.22
N GLU A 32 4.80 32.14 -4.95
CA GLU A 32 4.25 31.84 -6.28
C GLU A 32 2.94 31.05 -6.22
N PHE A 33 2.84 30.05 -5.33
CA PHE A 33 1.73 29.08 -5.35
C PHE A 33 0.79 29.20 -4.17
N GLY A 34 1.07 30.10 -3.21
CA GLY A 34 0.26 30.33 -2.01
C GLY A 34 0.53 29.34 -0.89
N SER A 35 -0.06 29.61 0.30
CA SER A 35 0.06 28.82 1.53
C SER A 35 -1.32 28.36 2.01
N PRO A 36 -1.49 27.20 2.69
CA PRO A 36 -0.53 26.08 2.77
C PRO A 36 -0.25 25.46 1.40
N LEU A 37 0.86 24.67 1.28
CA LEU A 37 1.26 24.12 -0.01
C LEU A 37 1.81 22.70 0.16
N TYR A 38 1.31 21.73 -0.64
CA TYR A 38 1.96 20.44 -0.81
C TYR A 38 3.02 20.56 -1.91
N VAL A 39 4.24 20.21 -1.60
CA VAL A 39 5.37 20.15 -2.55
C VAL A 39 5.75 18.70 -2.73
N ILE A 40 5.76 18.21 -3.96
CA ILE A 40 6.13 16.84 -4.33
C ILE A 40 7.34 16.88 -5.24
N ASP A 41 8.42 16.22 -4.84
CA ASP A 41 9.59 15.99 -5.68
C ASP A 41 9.27 14.88 -6.69
N THR A 42 8.99 15.27 -7.93
CA THR A 42 8.56 14.35 -8.99
C THR A 42 9.69 13.48 -9.50
N ASP A 43 10.94 13.94 -9.40
CA ASP A 43 12.11 13.15 -9.78
C ASP A 43 12.37 12.05 -8.74
N ASP A 44 12.20 12.37 -7.44
CA ASP A 44 12.29 11.37 -6.37
C ASP A 44 11.15 10.35 -6.45
N VAL A 45 9.92 10.75 -6.80
CA VAL A 45 8.82 9.79 -7.08
C VAL A 45 9.24 8.80 -8.17
N ARG A 46 9.79 9.30 -9.29
CA ARG A 46 10.27 8.46 -10.40
C ARG A 46 11.39 7.54 -9.96
N ALA A 47 12.36 8.05 -9.22
CA ALA A 47 13.50 7.28 -8.73
C ALA A 47 13.04 6.15 -7.80
N ARG A 48 12.15 6.44 -6.86
CA ARG A 48 11.62 5.46 -5.91
C ARG A 48 10.75 4.40 -6.60
N ALA A 49 9.86 4.81 -7.51
CA ALA A 49 9.05 3.89 -8.30
C ALA A 49 9.92 2.91 -9.10
N THR A 50 10.92 3.44 -9.81
CA THR A 50 11.89 2.63 -10.58
C THR A 50 12.70 1.71 -9.67
N LYS A 51 13.15 2.22 -8.52
CA LYS A 51 13.90 1.42 -7.53
C LYS A 51 13.08 0.22 -7.07
N PHE A 52 11.82 0.42 -6.68
CA PHE A 52 10.99 -0.69 -6.19
C PHE A 52 10.79 -1.77 -7.27
N VAL A 53 10.48 -1.37 -8.50
CA VAL A 53 10.33 -2.30 -9.63
C VAL A 53 11.61 -3.09 -9.86
N HIS A 54 12.77 -2.43 -9.83
CA HIS A 54 14.06 -3.07 -10.02
C HIS A 54 14.42 -4.02 -8.86
N SER A 55 14.23 -3.59 -7.62
CA SER A 55 14.51 -4.40 -6.43
C SER A 55 13.64 -5.66 -6.38
N ALA A 56 12.34 -5.55 -6.72
CA ALA A 56 11.44 -6.68 -6.82
C ALA A 56 11.90 -7.69 -7.89
N ALA A 57 12.22 -7.22 -9.09
CA ALA A 57 12.70 -8.08 -10.18
C ALA A 57 14.05 -8.74 -9.86
N THR A 58 14.92 -8.05 -9.13
CA THR A 58 16.23 -8.58 -8.71
C THR A 58 16.07 -9.65 -7.64
N ALA A 59 15.25 -9.41 -6.63
CA ALA A 59 15.01 -10.36 -5.53
C ALA A 59 14.32 -11.64 -6.04
N PHE A 60 13.30 -11.48 -6.88
CA PHE A 60 12.51 -12.60 -7.46
C PHE A 60 12.97 -12.96 -8.87
N ASN A 61 14.27 -13.14 -9.07
CA ASN A 61 14.89 -13.34 -10.38
C ASN A 61 14.50 -14.64 -11.11
N ASN A 62 13.78 -15.53 -10.45
CA ASN A 62 13.30 -16.81 -10.97
C ASN A 62 11.83 -16.78 -11.41
N THR A 63 11.17 -15.63 -11.33
CA THR A 63 9.78 -15.45 -11.74
C THR A 63 9.52 -14.02 -12.22
N VAL A 64 8.33 -13.78 -12.75
CA VAL A 64 7.87 -12.44 -13.13
C VAL A 64 7.35 -11.73 -11.88
N THR A 65 7.66 -10.44 -11.76
CA THR A 65 7.12 -9.57 -10.72
C THR A 65 6.25 -8.49 -11.31
N HIS A 66 5.16 -8.17 -10.62
CA HIS A 66 4.34 -6.99 -10.90
C HIS A 66 4.41 -6.05 -9.70
N VAL A 67 4.53 -4.77 -9.95
CA VAL A 67 4.49 -3.75 -8.91
C VAL A 67 3.37 -2.78 -9.25
N SER A 68 2.40 -2.67 -8.37
CA SER A 68 1.28 -1.74 -8.49
C SER A 68 1.46 -0.55 -7.54
N PHE A 69 1.29 0.65 -8.05
CA PHE A 69 1.22 1.83 -7.20
C PHE A 69 -0.15 1.94 -6.54
N ALA A 70 -0.23 1.89 -5.21
CA ALA A 70 -1.48 2.07 -4.49
C ALA A 70 -1.97 3.52 -4.61
N GLY A 71 -2.91 3.78 -5.52
CA GLY A 71 -3.40 5.12 -5.87
C GLY A 71 -3.94 5.93 -4.70
N LYS A 72 -4.51 5.25 -3.69
CA LYS A 72 -4.99 5.89 -2.44
C LYS A 72 -3.93 6.72 -1.71
N ALA A 73 -2.63 6.44 -1.94
CA ALA A 73 -1.55 7.19 -1.30
C ALA A 73 -1.45 8.62 -1.82
N LEU A 74 -1.42 8.78 -3.14
CA LEU A 74 -1.47 10.07 -3.85
C LEU A 74 -1.78 9.78 -5.32
N LEU A 75 -2.89 10.27 -5.84
CA LEU A 75 -3.22 10.12 -7.25
C LEU A 75 -3.49 11.47 -7.92
N SER A 76 -2.75 11.72 -8.98
CA SER A 76 -2.98 12.81 -9.92
C SER A 76 -2.67 12.32 -11.34
N LYS A 77 -3.04 13.10 -12.34
CA LYS A 77 -2.71 12.80 -13.74
C LYS A 77 -1.21 12.61 -13.95
N GLU A 78 -0.39 13.41 -13.27
CA GLU A 78 1.06 13.36 -13.39
C GLU A 78 1.65 12.16 -12.65
N ILE A 79 1.22 11.87 -11.43
CA ILE A 79 1.63 10.68 -10.71
C ILE A 79 1.30 9.41 -11.51
N CYS A 80 0.11 9.35 -12.12
CA CYS A 80 -0.24 8.22 -13.00
C CYS A 80 0.78 8.02 -14.12
N ARG A 81 1.23 9.10 -14.79
CA ARG A 81 2.26 9.01 -15.85
C ARG A 81 3.59 8.54 -15.27
N ILE A 82 4.07 9.19 -14.20
CA ILE A 82 5.38 8.87 -13.60
C ILE A 82 5.45 7.39 -13.21
N VAL A 83 4.47 6.88 -12.46
CA VAL A 83 4.52 5.49 -11.97
C VAL A 83 4.36 4.48 -13.10
N THR A 84 3.53 4.75 -14.10
CA THR A 84 3.38 3.84 -15.25
C THR A 84 4.60 3.86 -16.18
N GLU A 85 5.23 4.99 -16.39
CA GLU A 85 6.50 5.10 -17.11
C GLU A 85 7.65 4.40 -16.38
N SER A 86 7.60 4.36 -15.03
CA SER A 86 8.54 3.60 -14.20
C SER A 86 8.28 2.10 -14.17
N GLY A 87 7.27 1.60 -14.91
CA GLY A 87 6.97 0.18 -15.03
C GLY A 87 5.87 -0.34 -14.09
N MET A 88 5.28 0.50 -13.25
CA MET A 88 4.22 0.10 -12.31
C MET A 88 2.84 -0.03 -12.99
N LEU A 89 1.98 -0.84 -12.40
CA LEU A 89 0.53 -0.78 -12.53
C LEU A 89 0.00 0.28 -11.55
N ILE A 90 -1.32 0.52 -11.56
CA ILE A 90 -1.98 1.41 -10.60
C ILE A 90 -3.17 0.69 -9.99
N ASP A 91 -3.21 0.64 -8.66
CA ASP A 91 -4.38 0.17 -7.91
C ASP A 91 -5.35 1.32 -7.73
N THR A 92 -6.60 1.05 -8.04
CA THR A 92 -7.73 1.97 -7.90
C THR A 92 -8.82 1.32 -7.06
N CYS A 93 -9.58 2.10 -6.29
CA CYS A 93 -10.69 1.58 -5.49
C CYS A 93 -11.99 2.41 -5.63
N THR A 94 -11.97 3.44 -6.47
CA THR A 94 -13.14 4.28 -6.72
C THR A 94 -13.23 4.71 -8.17
N MET A 95 -14.44 5.06 -8.61
CA MET A 95 -14.67 5.62 -9.95
C MET A 95 -13.77 6.84 -10.22
N GLY A 96 -13.55 7.70 -9.20
CA GLY A 96 -12.70 8.88 -9.33
C GLY A 96 -11.24 8.52 -9.67
N GLU A 97 -10.65 7.58 -8.94
CA GLU A 97 -9.28 7.10 -9.22
C GLU A 97 -9.18 6.46 -10.60
N MET A 98 -10.13 5.59 -10.96
CA MET A 98 -10.19 4.95 -12.29
C MET A 98 -10.22 6.00 -13.40
N ARG A 99 -11.09 7.02 -13.28
CA ARG A 99 -11.25 8.08 -14.29
C ARG A 99 -10.02 8.99 -14.39
N ILE A 100 -9.34 9.28 -13.27
CA ILE A 100 -8.09 10.07 -13.29
C ILE A 100 -7.01 9.33 -14.09
N ALA A 101 -6.82 8.04 -13.85
CA ALA A 101 -5.83 7.24 -14.57
C ALA A 101 -6.16 7.12 -16.06
N LEU A 102 -7.42 6.80 -16.39
CA LEU A 102 -7.87 6.69 -17.78
C LEU A 102 -7.78 8.02 -18.54
N ALA A 103 -8.03 9.15 -17.88
CA ALA A 103 -8.00 10.50 -18.50
C ALA A 103 -6.59 10.91 -19.01
N VAL A 104 -5.54 10.24 -18.56
CA VAL A 104 -4.17 10.47 -19.05
C VAL A 104 -3.67 9.37 -19.98
N GLY A 105 -4.57 8.48 -20.41
CA GLY A 105 -4.25 7.43 -21.37
C GLY A 105 -3.59 6.20 -20.76
N VAL A 106 -3.65 6.01 -19.42
CA VAL A 106 -3.20 4.75 -18.82
C VAL A 106 -4.11 3.63 -19.35
N PRO A 107 -3.55 2.61 -20.03
CA PRO A 107 -4.38 1.55 -20.58
C PRO A 107 -4.93 0.66 -19.47
N GLY A 108 -6.15 0.13 -19.65
CA GLY A 108 -6.83 -0.70 -18.65
C GLY A 108 -5.96 -1.86 -18.14
N ARG A 109 -5.18 -2.51 -19.01
CA ARG A 109 -4.24 -3.57 -18.61
C ARG A 109 -3.17 -3.15 -17.59
N ARG A 110 -3.05 -1.85 -17.30
CA ARG A 110 -2.17 -1.29 -16.26
C ARG A 110 -2.93 -0.90 -14.99
N LEU A 111 -4.24 -1.13 -14.95
CA LEU A 111 -5.11 -0.76 -13.82
C LEU A 111 -5.61 -2.01 -13.10
N VAL A 112 -5.73 -1.92 -11.79
CA VAL A 112 -6.32 -2.94 -10.92
C VAL A 112 -7.48 -2.30 -10.17
N LEU A 113 -8.61 -3.01 -10.03
CA LEU A 113 -9.75 -2.55 -9.25
C LEU A 113 -9.82 -3.31 -7.92
N HIS A 114 -9.62 -2.60 -6.82
CA HIS A 114 -9.81 -3.04 -5.44
C HIS A 114 -11.11 -2.49 -4.85
N GLY A 115 -11.41 -2.87 -3.60
CA GLY A 115 -12.50 -2.32 -2.80
C GLY A 115 -13.43 -3.40 -2.25
N ASN A 116 -13.92 -3.15 -1.03
CA ASN A 116 -14.87 -4.05 -0.34
C ASN A 116 -16.35 -3.76 -0.68
N ASN A 117 -16.61 -2.73 -1.47
CA ASN A 117 -17.97 -2.35 -1.89
C ASN A 117 -17.93 -1.68 -3.27
N LYS A 118 -17.46 -2.43 -4.28
CA LYS A 118 -17.43 -1.95 -5.66
C LYS A 118 -18.87 -1.81 -6.21
N SER A 119 -19.16 -0.70 -6.85
CA SER A 119 -20.41 -0.53 -7.58
C SER A 119 -20.40 -1.31 -8.89
N ASP A 120 -21.60 -1.63 -9.42
CA ASP A 120 -21.72 -2.26 -10.74
C ASP A 120 -21.10 -1.40 -11.84
N ALA A 121 -21.22 -0.08 -11.73
CA ALA A 121 -20.61 0.86 -12.69
C ALA A 121 -19.05 0.81 -12.67
N GLU A 122 -18.43 0.63 -11.51
CA GLU A 122 -16.98 0.46 -11.40
C GLU A 122 -16.54 -0.89 -11.99
N ILE A 123 -17.27 -1.96 -11.68
CA ILE A 123 -17.01 -3.29 -12.25
C ILE A 123 -17.18 -3.26 -13.78
N GLU A 124 -18.26 -2.65 -14.27
CA GLU A 124 -18.53 -2.49 -15.69
C GLU A 124 -17.43 -1.73 -16.40
N LEU A 125 -17.02 -0.57 -15.87
CA LEU A 125 -15.92 0.22 -16.42
C LEU A 125 -14.61 -0.57 -16.45
N ALA A 126 -14.29 -1.32 -15.39
CA ALA A 126 -13.08 -2.13 -15.34
C ALA A 126 -13.08 -3.23 -16.43
N ILE A 127 -14.21 -3.90 -16.62
CA ILE A 127 -14.36 -4.93 -17.68
C ILE A 127 -14.32 -4.31 -19.08
N GLU A 128 -15.00 -3.19 -19.29
CA GLU A 128 -15.03 -2.49 -20.58
C GLU A 128 -13.64 -2.03 -21.00
N GLN A 129 -12.87 -1.47 -20.08
CA GLN A 129 -11.52 -0.95 -20.31
C GLN A 129 -10.44 -2.04 -20.26
N GLY A 130 -10.80 -3.29 -19.94
CA GLY A 130 -9.87 -4.41 -19.86
C GLY A 130 -8.81 -4.23 -18.77
N PHE A 131 -9.27 -3.99 -17.53
CA PHE A 131 -8.37 -3.89 -16.39
C PHE A 131 -7.54 -5.16 -16.22
N ASN A 132 -6.34 -5.02 -15.67
CA ASN A 132 -5.43 -6.14 -15.41
C ASN A 132 -6.10 -7.21 -14.57
N LYS A 133 -6.79 -6.79 -13.51
CA LYS A 133 -7.59 -7.65 -12.64
C LYS A 133 -8.60 -6.84 -11.81
N ILE A 134 -9.66 -7.52 -11.37
CA ILE A 134 -10.59 -7.07 -10.34
C ILE A 134 -10.34 -7.94 -9.12
N VAL A 135 -10.04 -7.33 -7.98
CA VAL A 135 -9.79 -8.05 -6.74
C VAL A 135 -11.12 -8.28 -6.03
N VAL A 136 -11.55 -9.54 -6.01
CA VAL A 136 -12.77 -10.01 -5.33
C VAL A 136 -12.56 -9.94 -3.83
N ASP A 137 -13.46 -9.30 -3.12
CA ASP A 137 -13.33 -9.02 -1.69
C ASP A 137 -14.32 -9.81 -0.81
N GLU A 138 -15.40 -10.33 -1.40
CA GLU A 138 -16.43 -11.05 -0.66
C GLU A 138 -17.06 -12.19 -1.50
N PRO A 139 -17.76 -13.18 -0.85
CA PRO A 139 -18.21 -14.40 -1.52
C PRO A 139 -19.28 -14.21 -2.61
N GLY A 140 -20.11 -13.17 -2.55
CA GLY A 140 -21.17 -12.92 -3.55
C GLY A 140 -20.69 -12.13 -4.78
N GLU A 141 -19.52 -11.53 -4.71
CA GLU A 141 -18.98 -10.67 -5.77
C GLU A 141 -18.68 -11.43 -7.08
N PRO A 142 -18.19 -12.69 -7.07
CA PRO A 142 -17.96 -13.45 -8.30
C PRO A 142 -19.20 -13.60 -9.18
N GLU A 143 -20.36 -13.84 -8.59
CA GLU A 143 -21.62 -13.93 -9.33
C GLU A 143 -21.99 -12.61 -10.00
N ARG A 144 -21.84 -11.50 -9.28
CA ARG A 144 -22.12 -10.15 -9.78
C ARG A 144 -21.18 -9.76 -10.92
N ILE A 145 -19.87 -10.00 -10.76
CA ILE A 145 -18.87 -9.75 -11.82
C ILE A 145 -19.17 -10.60 -13.05
N ALA A 146 -19.49 -11.89 -12.86
CA ALA A 146 -19.81 -12.80 -13.96
C ALA A 146 -21.08 -12.35 -14.72
N ALA A 147 -22.11 -11.89 -14.03
CA ALA A 147 -23.33 -11.36 -14.67
C ALA A 147 -23.02 -10.14 -15.54
N ILE A 148 -22.21 -9.20 -15.05
CA ILE A 148 -21.79 -8.01 -15.79
C ILE A 148 -20.92 -8.41 -16.99
N ALA A 149 -19.92 -9.27 -16.79
CA ALA A 149 -19.05 -9.76 -17.86
C ALA A 149 -19.85 -10.44 -18.98
N LYS A 150 -20.80 -11.29 -18.62
CA LYS A 150 -21.69 -11.95 -19.58
C LYS A 150 -22.54 -10.95 -20.36
N ARG A 151 -23.13 -9.95 -19.70
CA ARG A 151 -23.91 -8.88 -20.33
C ARG A 151 -23.08 -8.09 -21.35
N LEU A 152 -21.78 -7.86 -21.04
CA LEU A 152 -20.85 -7.15 -21.91
C LEU A 152 -20.23 -8.05 -23.01
N GLY A 153 -20.49 -9.36 -22.98
CA GLY A 153 -19.86 -10.31 -23.90
C GLY A 153 -18.33 -10.37 -23.76
N LYS A 154 -17.80 -10.12 -22.54
CA LYS A 154 -16.37 -10.09 -22.23
C LYS A 154 -16.05 -11.07 -21.10
N ARG A 155 -14.75 -11.36 -20.94
CA ARG A 155 -14.23 -12.05 -19.75
C ARG A 155 -13.62 -11.03 -18.79
N ALA A 156 -13.83 -11.24 -17.49
CA ALA A 156 -13.19 -10.47 -16.44
C ALA A 156 -12.03 -11.26 -15.82
N ARG A 157 -10.88 -10.64 -15.67
CA ARG A 157 -9.76 -11.20 -14.90
C ARG A 157 -9.99 -10.90 -13.43
N VAL A 158 -9.96 -11.90 -12.58
CA VAL A 158 -10.30 -11.77 -11.15
C VAL A 158 -9.24 -12.43 -10.26
N MET A 159 -9.01 -11.84 -9.10
CA MET A 159 -8.11 -12.33 -8.07
C MET A 159 -8.84 -12.28 -6.73
N LEU A 160 -8.70 -13.31 -5.89
CA LEU A 160 -9.37 -13.32 -4.58
C LEU A 160 -8.51 -12.65 -3.52
N ARG A 161 -9.05 -11.66 -2.80
CA ARG A 161 -8.44 -11.14 -1.57
C ARG A 161 -8.72 -12.07 -0.40
N VAL A 162 -7.65 -12.49 0.26
CA VAL A 162 -7.68 -13.45 1.37
C VAL A 162 -7.18 -12.79 2.66
N THR A 163 -7.96 -12.93 3.72
CA THR A 163 -7.55 -12.56 5.07
C THR A 163 -6.69 -13.68 5.63
N SER A 164 -5.39 -13.44 5.70
CA SER A 164 -4.40 -14.46 6.07
C SER A 164 -4.36 -14.79 7.56
N GLY A 165 -4.96 -13.97 8.44
CA GLY A 165 -4.87 -14.11 9.90
C GLY A 165 -3.51 -13.70 10.47
N ILE A 166 -2.71 -12.93 9.74
CA ILE A 166 -1.44 -12.36 10.21
C ILE A 166 -1.70 -10.97 10.76
N HIS A 167 -1.24 -10.71 11.98
CA HIS A 167 -1.28 -9.39 12.60
C HIS A 167 0.05 -8.68 12.36
N ALA A 168 0.00 -7.57 11.63
CA ALA A 168 1.17 -6.72 11.40
C ALA A 168 0.80 -5.25 11.64
N GLY A 169 1.61 -4.55 12.44
CA GLY A 169 1.44 -3.13 12.77
C GLY A 169 0.84 -2.89 14.16
N GLY A 170 1.23 -1.75 14.76
CA GLY A 170 0.91 -1.38 16.14
C GLY A 170 -0.44 -0.69 16.37
N HIS A 171 -1.22 -0.37 15.34
CA HIS A 171 -2.50 0.32 15.47
C HIS A 171 -3.61 -0.48 14.80
N GLU A 172 -4.73 -0.67 15.50
CA GLU A 172 -5.88 -1.48 15.05
C GLU A 172 -6.38 -1.12 13.65
N PHE A 173 -6.46 0.16 13.33
CA PHE A 173 -6.93 0.64 12.01
C PHE A 173 -5.95 0.43 10.85
N VAL A 174 -4.71 0.02 11.10
CA VAL A 174 -3.70 -0.27 10.06
C VAL A 174 -3.41 -1.76 9.90
N SER A 175 -3.94 -2.62 10.77
CA SER A 175 -3.89 -4.09 10.65
C SER A 175 -5.09 -4.57 9.84
N THR A 176 -4.85 -5.19 8.67
CA THR A 176 -5.92 -5.53 7.69
C THR A 176 -6.04 -7.01 7.38
N ALA A 177 -5.49 -7.87 8.21
CA ALA A 177 -5.49 -9.32 7.97
C ALA A 177 -5.97 -10.17 9.16
N HIS A 178 -6.59 -9.56 10.18
CA HIS A 178 -7.25 -10.25 11.28
C HIS A 178 -8.70 -10.64 10.93
N GLU A 179 -9.33 -11.49 11.71
CA GLU A 179 -10.65 -12.06 11.41
C GLU A 179 -11.79 -11.03 11.45
N ASP A 180 -11.74 -10.07 12.38
CA ASP A 180 -12.76 -9.02 12.54
C ASP A 180 -12.38 -7.76 11.79
N GLN A 181 -12.56 -7.78 10.47
CA GLN A 181 -12.33 -6.62 9.60
C GLN A 181 -13.16 -6.70 8.31
N LYS A 182 -13.28 -5.56 7.62
CA LYS A 182 -14.15 -5.43 6.45
C LYS A 182 -13.60 -5.98 5.13
N PHE A 183 -12.34 -6.42 5.08
CA PHE A 183 -11.67 -6.77 3.82
C PHE A 183 -11.38 -8.25 3.71
N GLY A 184 -11.66 -8.79 2.51
CA GLY A 184 -11.23 -10.12 2.10
C GLY A 184 -12.03 -11.27 2.71
N VAL A 185 -11.74 -12.45 2.21
CA VAL A 185 -12.34 -13.72 2.64
C VAL A 185 -11.34 -14.47 3.52
N ALA A 186 -11.80 -14.97 4.67
CA ALA A 186 -10.93 -15.66 5.60
C ALA A 186 -10.29 -16.92 4.98
N LEU A 187 -8.99 -17.11 5.22
CA LEU A 187 -8.24 -18.29 4.81
C LEU A 187 -8.76 -19.56 5.48
N LEU A 188 -9.07 -19.46 6.76
CA LEU A 188 -9.43 -20.59 7.63
C LEU A 188 -10.87 -20.50 8.09
N PRO A 189 -11.49 -21.63 8.45
CA PRO A 189 -12.79 -21.61 9.10
C PRO A 189 -12.71 -20.99 10.50
N ALA A 190 -13.82 -20.44 10.98
CA ALA A 190 -13.91 -19.86 12.33
C ALA A 190 -13.53 -20.89 13.41
N GLY A 191 -12.70 -20.48 14.37
CA GLY A 191 -12.22 -21.34 15.45
C GLY A 191 -11.17 -22.37 15.03
N ALA A 192 -10.57 -22.25 13.86
CA ALA A 192 -9.51 -23.13 13.41
C ALA A 192 -8.28 -23.06 14.33
N ASP A 193 -7.64 -24.21 14.55
CA ASP A 193 -6.38 -24.29 15.29
C ASP A 193 -5.20 -23.80 14.42
N THR A 194 -4.88 -22.52 14.53
CA THR A 194 -3.79 -21.89 13.77
C THR A 194 -2.41 -22.46 14.07
N ALA A 195 -2.22 -23.19 15.20
CA ALA A 195 -0.94 -23.84 15.51
C ALA A 195 -0.56 -24.89 14.46
N LYS A 196 -1.54 -25.48 13.77
CA LYS A 196 -1.30 -26.40 12.66
C LYS A 196 -0.56 -25.77 11.49
N LEU A 197 -0.62 -24.43 11.32
CA LEU A 197 0.15 -23.72 10.30
C LEU A 197 1.64 -23.63 10.65
N GLY A 198 2.05 -23.94 11.87
CA GLY A 198 3.45 -23.97 12.28
C GLY A 198 4.33 -24.93 11.47
N VAL A 199 3.74 -25.90 10.75
CA VAL A 199 4.47 -26.73 9.78
C VAL A 199 5.15 -25.88 8.68
N LEU A 200 4.63 -24.70 8.38
CA LEU A 200 5.21 -23.79 7.38
C LEU A 200 6.51 -23.12 7.87
N ASP A 201 6.85 -23.20 9.13
CA ASP A 201 8.07 -22.64 9.69
C ASP A 201 9.25 -23.62 9.59
N ASP A 202 8.97 -24.92 9.53
CA ASP A 202 9.98 -25.96 9.28
C ASP A 202 9.42 -27.02 8.34
N LEU A 203 9.81 -26.92 7.07
CA LEU A 203 9.43 -27.83 6.00
C LEU A 203 10.51 -28.87 5.67
N THR A 204 11.53 -29.02 6.52
CA THR A 204 12.68 -29.91 6.26
C THR A 204 12.29 -31.40 6.25
N ASP A 205 11.26 -31.76 7.01
CA ASP A 205 10.71 -33.11 7.09
C ASP A 205 9.52 -33.35 6.13
N VAL A 206 9.24 -32.38 5.26
CA VAL A 206 8.23 -32.51 4.21
C VAL A 206 8.88 -33.14 2.98
N THR A 207 8.36 -34.26 2.52
CA THR A 207 8.80 -34.91 1.31
C THR A 207 8.37 -34.04 0.10
N PRO A 208 9.32 -33.52 -0.71
CA PRO A 208 8.95 -32.79 -1.92
C PRO A 208 8.02 -33.65 -2.76
N ALA A 209 6.84 -33.16 -3.11
CA ALA A 209 5.83 -33.91 -3.87
C ALA A 209 6.51 -34.55 -5.09
N GLY A 210 6.44 -35.87 -5.15
CA GLY A 210 7.33 -36.76 -5.86
C GLY A 210 7.74 -36.33 -7.28
N SER A 211 8.94 -36.71 -7.63
CA SER A 211 9.63 -36.56 -8.90
C SER A 211 8.89 -37.04 -10.16
N ASN A 212 7.61 -37.39 -10.08
CA ASN A 212 6.73 -37.80 -11.15
C ASN A 212 5.88 -36.67 -11.75
N ALA A 213 5.86 -35.47 -11.16
CA ALA A 213 5.40 -34.30 -11.88
C ALA A 213 6.55 -33.82 -12.76
N ARG A 214 6.51 -34.14 -14.05
CA ARG A 214 7.35 -33.51 -15.07
C ARG A 214 6.99 -32.02 -15.09
N LEU A 215 7.55 -31.27 -14.17
CA LEU A 215 7.55 -29.80 -14.09
C LEU A 215 8.85 -29.32 -14.75
N GLY A 216 9.04 -29.71 -15.99
CA GLY A 216 10.00 -29.08 -16.86
C GLY A 216 9.17 -28.36 -17.90
N GLU A 217 9.04 -27.05 -17.71
CA GLU A 217 8.87 -26.05 -18.74
C GLU A 217 8.28 -24.80 -18.09
N ASN A 218 8.83 -23.66 -18.42
CA ASN A 218 8.63 -22.34 -17.85
C ASN A 218 7.17 -21.99 -17.51
N ALA A 219 6.93 -21.35 -16.36
CA ALA A 219 5.62 -20.86 -15.93
C ALA A 219 4.96 -19.92 -16.98
N ALA A 220 5.75 -19.25 -17.82
CA ALA A 220 5.29 -18.48 -18.97
C ALA A 220 4.61 -19.34 -20.03
N ASP A 221 5.15 -20.54 -20.32
CA ASP A 221 4.60 -21.45 -21.32
C ASP A 221 3.32 -22.14 -20.79
N ALA A 222 3.21 -22.37 -19.48
CA ALA A 222 2.00 -22.92 -18.87
C ALA A 222 0.82 -21.92 -18.89
N ALA A 223 1.10 -20.63 -18.72
CA ALA A 223 0.08 -19.57 -18.83
C ALA A 223 -0.38 -19.39 -20.29
N ASP A 224 0.54 -19.54 -21.26
CA ASP A 224 0.24 -19.43 -22.69
C ASP A 224 -0.48 -20.68 -23.22
N GLN A 225 -0.13 -21.87 -22.74
CA GLN A 225 -0.81 -23.13 -23.08
C GLN A 225 -2.22 -23.21 -22.49
N ALA A 226 -2.46 -22.65 -21.29
CA ALA A 226 -3.80 -22.55 -20.72
C ALA A 226 -4.69 -21.58 -21.51
N ALA A 227 -4.11 -20.54 -22.12
CA ALA A 227 -4.84 -19.59 -22.95
C ALA A 227 -5.21 -20.14 -24.34
N HIS A 228 -4.51 -21.17 -24.83
CA HIS A 228 -4.69 -21.74 -26.17
C HIS A 228 -5.29 -23.16 -26.21
N ALA A 229 -5.53 -23.79 -25.05
CA ALA A 229 -6.22 -25.07 -24.98
C ALA A 229 -7.72 -24.88 -25.18
N GLY A 230 -8.15 -24.95 -26.43
CA GLY A 230 -9.54 -25.01 -26.82
C GLY A 230 -10.30 -26.09 -26.05
N HIS A 231 -11.57 -25.78 -25.74
CA HIS A 231 -12.56 -26.61 -25.03
C HIS A 231 -12.55 -28.07 -25.47
N ALA A 232 -11.74 -28.88 -24.84
CA ALA A 232 -11.93 -30.32 -24.78
C ALA A 232 -12.31 -30.63 -23.33
N GLU A 233 -13.55 -31.12 -23.13
CA GLU A 233 -13.98 -31.73 -21.88
C GLU A 233 -12.97 -32.79 -21.46
N ARG A 234 -11.92 -32.42 -20.74
CA ARG A 234 -11.14 -33.35 -19.94
C ARG A 234 -11.94 -33.57 -18.66
N LYS A 235 -12.81 -34.57 -18.68
CA LYS A 235 -13.15 -35.31 -17.47
C LYS A 235 -11.83 -35.89 -16.94
N LEU A 236 -11.13 -35.08 -16.16
CA LEU A 236 -10.05 -35.56 -15.31
C LEU A 236 -10.74 -36.26 -14.14
N GLN A 237 -10.96 -37.55 -14.33
CA GLN A 237 -11.32 -38.46 -13.28
C GLN A 237 -10.05 -38.69 -12.43
N TYR A 238 -9.70 -37.66 -11.63
CA TYR A 238 -8.79 -37.85 -10.52
C TYR A 238 -9.65 -38.14 -9.31
N ASP A 239 -9.64 -39.40 -8.87
CA ASP A 239 -9.78 -39.71 -7.46
C ASP A 239 -8.60 -39.03 -6.75
N ILE A 240 -8.71 -37.73 -6.51
CA ILE A 240 -7.78 -36.98 -5.67
C ILE A 240 -8.11 -37.36 -4.23
N LYS A 241 -7.70 -38.53 -3.83
CA LYS A 241 -7.30 -38.78 -2.46
C LYS A 241 -6.26 -37.70 -2.17
N TYR A 242 -6.44 -36.97 -1.08
CA TYR A 242 -5.54 -35.93 -0.57
C TYR A 242 -4.08 -36.13 -1.06
N PRO A 243 -3.32 -35.05 -1.35
CA PRO A 243 -2.05 -35.09 -2.09
C PRO A 243 -1.01 -36.05 -1.52
N TYR A 244 -1.29 -36.63 -0.37
CA TYR A 244 -0.52 -37.69 0.26
C TYR A 244 -1.43 -38.90 0.45
N ASP A 245 -1.15 -39.97 -0.27
CA ASP A 245 -1.65 -41.28 0.10
C ASP A 245 -0.96 -41.67 1.42
N LEU A 246 -1.60 -41.31 2.52
CA LEU A 246 -1.11 -41.63 3.88
C LEU A 246 -1.17 -43.15 4.19
N SER A 247 -1.58 -43.98 3.24
CA SER A 247 -1.65 -45.43 3.40
C SER A 247 -0.29 -46.12 3.24
N HIS A 248 0.75 -45.41 2.79
CA HIS A 248 2.10 -45.96 2.70
C HIS A 248 2.88 -45.83 4.02
N GLU A 249 3.56 -46.90 4.43
CA GLU A 249 4.31 -47.05 5.70
C GLU A 249 5.46 -46.04 5.93
N LYS A 250 5.69 -45.07 5.04
CA LYS A 250 6.83 -44.14 5.07
C LYS A 250 6.44 -42.67 4.98
N VAL A 251 5.27 -42.29 5.49
CA VAL A 251 4.88 -40.88 5.54
C VAL A 251 5.58 -40.21 6.71
N SER A 252 6.33 -39.13 6.46
CA SER A 252 7.02 -38.36 7.49
C SER A 252 6.02 -37.67 8.44
N GLU A 253 6.48 -37.22 9.61
CA GLU A 253 5.65 -36.41 10.52
C GLU A 253 5.34 -35.05 9.88
N GLY A 254 6.30 -34.46 9.14
CA GLY A 254 6.12 -33.23 8.38
C GLY A 254 5.01 -33.35 7.34
N ASP A 255 4.97 -34.46 6.58
CA ASP A 255 3.91 -34.71 5.60
C ASP A 255 2.52 -34.79 6.22
N ARG A 256 2.40 -35.43 7.40
CA ARG A 256 1.12 -35.50 8.14
C ARG A 256 0.67 -34.13 8.61
N LYS A 257 1.58 -33.35 9.21
CA LYS A 257 1.29 -31.97 9.63
C LYS A 257 0.88 -31.08 8.47
N LEU A 258 1.54 -31.23 7.31
CA LEU A 258 1.19 -30.48 6.10
C LEU A 258 -0.20 -30.88 5.58
N ALA A 259 -0.52 -32.19 5.58
CA ALA A 259 -1.84 -32.68 5.18
C ALA A 259 -2.95 -32.14 6.10
N ASP A 260 -2.71 -32.07 7.43
CA ASP A 260 -3.63 -31.49 8.39
C ASP A 260 -3.85 -29.99 8.15
N ALA A 261 -2.77 -29.24 7.87
CA ALA A 261 -2.84 -27.82 7.54
C ALA A 261 -3.60 -27.59 6.23
N MET A 262 -3.35 -28.39 5.19
CA MET A 262 -4.07 -28.33 3.91
C MET A 262 -5.56 -28.66 4.07
N THR A 263 -5.90 -29.64 4.92
CA THR A 263 -7.31 -29.97 5.24
C THR A 263 -8.01 -28.77 5.86
N MET A 264 -7.37 -28.13 6.83
CA MET A 264 -7.91 -26.95 7.49
C MET A 264 -8.12 -25.78 6.49
N VAL A 265 -7.19 -25.57 5.56
CA VAL A 265 -7.33 -24.57 4.48
C VAL A 265 -8.45 -24.98 3.51
N ALA A 266 -8.59 -26.27 3.20
CA ALA A 266 -9.64 -26.78 2.30
C ALA A 266 -11.05 -26.55 2.86
N ASP A 267 -11.21 -26.56 4.18
CA ASP A 267 -12.46 -26.26 4.88
C ASP A 267 -12.72 -24.75 5.03
N GLY A 268 -11.74 -23.91 4.64
CA GLY A 268 -11.83 -22.46 4.78
C GLY A 268 -12.70 -21.79 3.70
N PRO A 269 -13.31 -20.62 4.02
CA PRO A 269 -14.18 -19.91 3.08
C PRO A 269 -13.43 -19.43 1.83
N ALA A 270 -12.14 -19.10 1.90
CA ALA A 270 -11.36 -18.67 0.75
C ALA A 270 -11.32 -19.74 -0.35
N LEU A 271 -11.14 -21.02 0.02
CA LEU A 271 -11.13 -22.10 -0.96
C LEU A 271 -12.51 -22.27 -1.63
N ALA A 272 -13.60 -22.11 -0.89
CA ALA A 272 -14.95 -22.18 -1.43
C ALA A 272 -15.20 -21.10 -2.49
N VAL A 273 -14.74 -19.86 -2.24
CA VAL A 273 -14.86 -18.75 -3.20
C VAL A 273 -13.97 -18.98 -4.43
N LEU A 274 -12.74 -19.48 -4.26
CA LEU A 274 -11.88 -19.84 -5.39
C LEU A 274 -12.55 -20.87 -6.30
N LYS A 275 -13.18 -21.90 -5.72
CA LYS A 275 -13.96 -22.89 -6.47
C LYS A 275 -15.15 -22.28 -7.20
N ASP A 276 -15.85 -21.34 -6.58
CA ASP A 276 -16.98 -20.65 -7.22
C ASP A 276 -16.52 -19.80 -8.40
N ILE A 277 -15.43 -19.06 -8.26
CA ILE A 277 -14.82 -18.31 -9.38
C ILE A 277 -14.41 -19.27 -10.50
N TYR A 278 -13.73 -20.37 -10.16
CA TYR A 278 -13.22 -21.33 -11.13
C TYR A 278 -14.34 -22.03 -11.93
N ARG A 279 -15.48 -22.30 -11.30
CA ARG A 279 -16.68 -22.84 -12.00
C ARG A 279 -17.26 -21.89 -13.05
N ARG A 280 -16.95 -20.59 -12.97
CA ARG A 280 -17.41 -19.53 -13.90
C ARG A 280 -16.35 -19.15 -14.92
N GLN A 281 -15.41 -20.05 -15.22
CA GLN A 281 -14.26 -19.80 -16.11
C GLN A 281 -14.63 -19.47 -17.56
N ASP A 282 -15.89 -19.64 -17.94
CA ASP A 282 -16.43 -19.17 -19.22
C ASP A 282 -16.45 -17.63 -19.32
N VAL A 283 -16.63 -16.94 -18.21
CA VAL A 283 -16.71 -15.46 -18.13
C VAL A 283 -15.71 -14.85 -17.13
N LEU A 284 -15.14 -15.63 -16.20
CA LEU A 284 -14.12 -15.19 -15.25
C LEU A 284 -12.80 -15.90 -15.52
N GLU A 285 -11.71 -15.16 -15.55
CA GLU A 285 -10.34 -15.69 -15.56
C GLU A 285 -9.76 -15.54 -14.15
N LEU A 286 -9.64 -16.65 -13.41
CA LEU A 286 -9.02 -16.66 -12.08
C LEU A 286 -7.51 -16.54 -12.22
N VAL A 287 -6.95 -15.38 -11.87
CA VAL A 287 -5.52 -15.08 -12.04
C VAL A 287 -4.70 -15.32 -10.77
N GLY A 288 -5.29 -15.37 -9.58
CA GLY A 288 -4.50 -15.60 -8.38
C GLY A 288 -5.21 -15.25 -7.08
N VAL A 289 -4.39 -15.10 -6.03
CA VAL A 289 -4.80 -14.69 -4.69
C VAL A 289 -4.00 -13.48 -4.23
N HIS A 290 -4.64 -12.64 -3.43
CA HIS A 290 -4.09 -11.42 -2.87
C HIS A 290 -4.20 -11.44 -1.35
N SER A 291 -3.21 -10.90 -0.65
CA SER A 291 -3.27 -10.65 0.79
C SER A 291 -2.59 -9.32 1.12
N HIS A 292 -3.27 -8.47 1.88
CA HIS A 292 -2.69 -7.24 2.41
C HIS A 292 -2.78 -7.28 3.93
N ILE A 293 -1.63 -7.19 4.61
CA ILE A 293 -1.50 -7.52 6.03
C ILE A 293 -1.43 -6.31 6.96
N GLY A 294 -1.31 -5.11 6.42
CA GLY A 294 -1.22 -3.91 7.24
C GLY A 294 -0.46 -2.77 6.59
N SER A 295 -0.07 -1.80 7.38
CA SER A 295 0.57 -0.57 6.91
C SER A 295 1.72 -0.18 7.82
N ASN A 296 2.78 0.40 7.24
CA ASN A 296 3.99 0.83 7.92
C ASN A 296 4.72 -0.32 8.65
N ILE A 297 4.93 -1.41 7.93
CA ILE A 297 5.62 -2.61 8.41
C ILE A 297 7.11 -2.45 8.13
N HIS A 298 7.94 -2.64 9.16
CA HIS A 298 9.37 -2.28 9.12
C HIS A 298 10.30 -3.40 8.64
N ASP A 299 9.83 -4.66 8.68
CA ASP A 299 10.59 -5.84 8.25
C ASP A 299 9.72 -6.83 7.45
N ALA A 300 10.36 -7.82 6.84
CA ALA A 300 9.66 -8.79 6.01
C ALA A 300 8.95 -9.90 6.79
N ASP A 301 9.09 -10.02 8.11
CA ASP A 301 8.64 -11.20 8.85
C ASP A 301 7.14 -11.47 8.69
N ALA A 302 6.32 -10.43 8.84
CA ALA A 302 4.88 -10.56 8.63
C ALA A 302 4.51 -10.86 7.17
N PHE A 303 5.22 -10.27 6.20
CA PHE A 303 5.03 -10.59 4.78
C PHE A 303 5.41 -12.04 4.46
N ILE A 304 6.50 -12.54 5.06
CA ILE A 304 6.95 -13.94 4.93
C ILE A 304 5.87 -14.89 5.44
N GLN A 305 5.30 -14.62 6.63
CA GLN A 305 4.25 -15.46 7.19
C GLN A 305 2.98 -15.45 6.31
N ALA A 306 2.57 -14.28 5.81
CA ALA A 306 1.44 -14.18 4.89
C ALA A 306 1.72 -14.93 3.57
N ALA A 307 2.90 -14.75 2.99
CA ALA A 307 3.30 -15.43 1.78
C ALA A 307 3.27 -16.96 1.93
N LYS A 308 3.81 -17.51 3.04
CA LYS A 308 3.75 -18.94 3.34
C LYS A 308 2.30 -19.46 3.34
N ARG A 309 1.37 -18.72 3.97
CA ARG A 309 -0.06 -19.08 3.99
C ARG A 309 -0.71 -19.01 2.61
N MET A 310 -0.35 -18.02 1.79
CA MET A 310 -0.84 -17.93 0.41
C MET A 310 -0.29 -19.06 -0.47
N MET A 311 0.98 -19.47 -0.28
CA MET A 311 1.54 -20.63 -0.98
C MET A 311 0.84 -21.93 -0.57
N LEU A 312 0.49 -22.08 0.72
CA LEU A 312 -0.29 -23.23 1.20
C LEU A 312 -1.70 -23.25 0.56
N LEU A 313 -2.39 -22.11 0.51
CA LEU A 313 -3.69 -22.00 -0.16
C LEU A 313 -3.57 -22.39 -1.64
N ARG A 314 -2.54 -21.90 -2.32
CA ARG A 314 -2.25 -22.22 -3.72
C ARG A 314 -2.02 -23.73 -3.92
N LYS A 315 -1.25 -24.37 -3.03
CA LYS A 315 -1.03 -25.84 -3.03
C LYS A 315 -2.33 -26.59 -2.77
N THR A 316 -3.13 -26.14 -1.80
CA THR A 316 -4.40 -26.79 -1.46
C THR A 316 -5.38 -26.71 -2.63
N PHE A 317 -5.50 -25.55 -3.27
CA PHE A 317 -6.38 -25.39 -4.44
C PHE A 317 -5.92 -26.25 -5.63
N TYR A 318 -4.60 -26.36 -5.87
CA TYR A 318 -4.08 -27.28 -6.87
C TYR A 318 -4.43 -28.74 -6.55
N ALA A 319 -4.32 -29.13 -5.28
CA ALA A 319 -4.61 -30.50 -4.85
C ALA A 319 -6.10 -30.85 -4.97
N THR A 320 -7.00 -29.90 -4.73
CA THR A 320 -8.45 -30.13 -4.75
C THR A 320 -9.08 -29.95 -6.13
N ASP A 321 -8.58 -29.05 -6.96
CA ASP A 321 -9.22 -28.61 -8.20
C ASP A 321 -8.31 -28.73 -9.44
N ALA A 322 -7.07 -29.24 -9.29
CA ALA A 322 -6.09 -29.41 -10.36
C ALA A 322 -5.77 -28.11 -11.14
N TYR A 323 -5.95 -26.94 -10.49
CA TYR A 323 -5.67 -25.65 -11.08
C TYR A 323 -4.55 -24.94 -10.32
N THR A 324 -3.50 -24.55 -11.03
CA THR A 324 -2.39 -23.79 -10.48
C THR A 324 -2.70 -22.29 -10.59
N LEU A 325 -2.92 -21.63 -9.45
CA LEU A 325 -3.09 -20.17 -9.42
C LEU A 325 -1.82 -19.49 -9.94
N PRO A 326 -1.88 -18.69 -11.01
CA PRO A 326 -0.69 -18.13 -11.65
C PRO A 326 0.03 -17.08 -10.81
N GLU A 327 -0.70 -16.27 -10.03
CA GLU A 327 -0.19 -15.08 -9.37
C GLU A 327 -0.50 -15.09 -7.87
N VAL A 328 0.44 -14.57 -7.07
CA VAL A 328 0.25 -14.27 -5.65
C VAL A 328 0.63 -12.81 -5.41
N ASP A 329 -0.34 -12.01 -4.99
CA ASP A 329 -0.14 -10.61 -4.65
C ASP A 329 0.02 -10.48 -3.13
N LEU A 330 1.16 -9.93 -2.71
CA LEU A 330 1.54 -9.79 -1.31
C LEU A 330 1.17 -8.42 -0.73
N GLY A 331 0.50 -7.59 -1.54
CA GLY A 331 -0.01 -6.30 -1.13
C GLY A 331 1.06 -5.23 -0.88
N GLY A 332 0.64 -4.22 -0.16
CA GLY A 332 1.47 -3.10 0.28
C GLY A 332 1.73 -3.12 1.79
N GLY A 333 2.23 -2.01 2.30
CA GLY A 333 2.49 -1.85 3.74
C GLY A 333 3.93 -1.50 4.08
N TYR A 334 4.81 -1.36 3.11
CA TYR A 334 6.24 -1.05 3.25
C TYR A 334 6.43 0.28 3.97
N SER A 335 7.23 0.27 5.06
CA SER A 335 7.41 1.41 5.95
C SER A 335 8.29 2.50 5.38
N VAL A 336 8.11 3.69 5.93
CA VAL A 336 9.00 4.84 5.82
C VAL A 336 9.18 5.46 7.20
N ALA A 337 10.33 6.08 7.43
CA ALA A 337 10.54 6.93 8.59
C ALA A 337 9.74 8.23 8.46
N TYR A 338 9.11 8.67 9.53
CA TYR A 338 8.41 9.96 9.63
C TYR A 338 9.19 10.98 10.43
N THR A 339 10.13 10.52 11.25
CA THR A 339 11.03 11.32 12.08
C THR A 339 12.46 10.83 11.93
N ASP A 340 13.44 11.65 12.28
CA ASP A 340 14.87 11.29 12.18
C ASP A 340 15.29 10.10 13.09
N GLY A 341 14.45 9.72 14.04
CA GLY A 341 14.69 8.59 14.95
C GLY A 341 14.09 7.27 14.50
N GLU A 342 13.40 7.24 13.35
CA GLU A 342 12.75 6.04 12.81
C GLU A 342 13.55 5.48 11.63
N ASP A 343 13.42 4.16 11.42
CA ASP A 343 13.98 3.47 10.27
C ASP A 343 12.93 3.25 9.17
N SER A 344 13.36 3.42 7.92
CA SER A 344 12.61 2.96 6.75
C SER A 344 12.97 1.52 6.42
N MET A 345 12.02 0.76 5.87
CA MET A 345 12.31 -0.58 5.36
C MET A 345 13.38 -0.50 4.24
N ASP A 346 14.46 -1.26 4.39
CA ASP A 346 15.41 -1.48 3.31
C ASP A 346 14.83 -2.48 2.32
N ILE A 347 14.32 -1.95 1.20
CA ILE A 347 13.59 -2.73 0.19
C ILE A 347 14.48 -3.81 -0.44
N ASP A 348 15.78 -3.55 -0.65
CA ASP A 348 16.67 -4.53 -1.28
C ASP A 348 16.90 -5.73 -0.36
N VAL A 349 17.12 -5.47 0.93
CA VAL A 349 17.31 -6.51 1.95
C VAL A 349 16.02 -7.29 2.18
N GLU A 350 14.91 -6.59 2.43
CA GLU A 350 13.68 -7.23 2.87
C GLU A 350 12.95 -7.98 1.76
N LEU A 351 13.00 -7.49 0.51
CA LEU A 351 12.50 -8.26 -0.64
C LEU A 351 13.38 -9.49 -0.92
N GLY A 352 14.69 -9.42 -0.66
CA GLY A 352 15.58 -10.59 -0.73
C GLY A 352 15.18 -11.67 0.27
N ARG A 353 14.96 -11.32 1.55
CA ARG A 353 14.48 -12.25 2.58
C ARG A 353 13.13 -12.89 2.20
N LEU A 354 12.22 -12.08 1.68
CA LEU A 354 10.90 -12.54 1.25
C LEU A 354 11.01 -13.51 0.06
N ALA A 355 11.86 -13.22 -0.92
CA ALA A 355 12.09 -14.08 -2.07
C ALA A 355 12.67 -15.45 -1.68
N ASP A 356 13.65 -15.47 -0.77
CA ASP A 356 14.24 -16.71 -0.26
C ASP A 356 13.18 -17.57 0.46
N ALA A 357 12.34 -16.95 1.29
CA ALA A 357 11.26 -17.64 2.00
C ALA A 357 10.22 -18.22 1.02
N VAL A 358 9.76 -17.43 0.05
CA VAL A 358 8.80 -17.87 -0.99
C VAL A 358 9.37 -19.01 -1.81
N SER A 359 10.63 -18.90 -2.25
CA SER A 359 11.31 -19.94 -3.02
C SER A 359 11.43 -21.24 -2.23
N THR A 360 11.79 -21.15 -0.96
CA THR A 360 11.91 -22.31 -0.06
C THR A 360 10.58 -23.03 0.12
N VAL A 361 9.51 -22.29 0.43
CA VAL A 361 8.17 -22.87 0.60
C VAL A 361 7.66 -23.48 -0.71
N ASN A 362 7.76 -22.77 -1.83
CA ASN A 362 7.31 -23.32 -3.12
C ASN A 362 8.02 -24.63 -3.48
N ARG A 363 9.33 -24.71 -3.24
CA ARG A 363 10.11 -25.92 -3.48
C ARG A 363 9.64 -27.07 -2.59
N ALA A 364 9.47 -26.84 -1.30
CA ALA A 364 8.99 -27.84 -0.34
C ALA A 364 7.57 -28.33 -0.70
N LEU A 365 6.69 -27.42 -1.12
CA LEU A 365 5.32 -27.75 -1.55
C LEU A 365 5.27 -28.39 -2.96
N GLY A 366 6.40 -28.50 -3.68
CA GLY A 366 6.44 -29.04 -5.04
C GLY A 366 5.61 -28.20 -6.03
N MET A 367 5.58 -26.88 -5.86
CA MET A 367 4.80 -25.98 -6.71
C MET A 367 5.70 -25.13 -7.60
N PRO A 368 5.28 -24.81 -8.85
CA PRO A 368 6.01 -23.87 -9.69
C PRO A 368 5.98 -22.47 -9.06
N ALA A 369 6.99 -21.66 -9.35
CA ALA A 369 7.03 -20.27 -8.89
C ALA A 369 5.84 -19.49 -9.47
N PRO A 370 5.06 -18.78 -8.64
CA PRO A 370 4.01 -17.89 -9.16
C PRO A 370 4.60 -16.56 -9.64
N VAL A 371 3.85 -15.80 -10.42
CA VAL A 371 4.06 -14.36 -10.53
C VAL A 371 3.85 -13.75 -9.14
N ILE A 372 4.77 -12.88 -8.72
CA ILE A 372 4.67 -12.20 -7.42
C ILE A 372 4.35 -10.73 -7.64
N SER A 373 3.32 -10.26 -6.96
CA SER A 373 2.87 -8.86 -7.05
C SER A 373 3.02 -8.12 -5.72
N PHE A 374 3.22 -6.80 -5.81
CA PHE A 374 3.45 -5.88 -4.72
C PHE A 374 2.68 -4.58 -4.94
N GLU A 375 2.23 -3.93 -3.85
CA GLU A 375 1.40 -2.72 -3.90
C GLU A 375 1.99 -1.55 -3.07
N PRO A 376 3.24 -1.08 -3.35
CA PRO A 376 3.80 0.04 -2.63
C PRO A 376 3.07 1.34 -2.97
N GLY A 377 2.53 2.00 -1.94
CA GLY A 377 1.97 3.36 -2.06
C GLY A 377 2.79 4.32 -1.22
N ARG A 378 2.72 4.18 0.11
CA ARG A 378 3.44 5.00 1.08
C ARG A 378 4.93 5.08 0.79
N TRP A 379 5.58 3.95 0.61
CA TRP A 379 7.02 3.87 0.37
C TRP A 379 7.44 4.67 -0.86
N THR A 380 6.59 4.70 -1.90
CA THR A 380 6.87 5.38 -3.16
C THR A 380 6.75 6.90 -3.04
N VAL A 381 5.73 7.43 -2.36
CA VAL A 381 5.44 8.88 -2.43
C VAL A 381 5.54 9.62 -1.08
N ALA A 382 5.50 8.95 0.08
CA ALA A 382 5.48 9.68 1.35
C ALA A 382 6.74 10.54 1.55
N PRO A 383 7.98 10.01 1.39
CA PRO A 383 9.20 10.79 1.59
C PRO A 383 9.42 11.87 0.52
N THR A 384 8.75 11.77 -0.64
CA THR A 384 8.91 12.73 -1.74
C THR A 384 8.10 14.01 -1.53
N GLY A 385 7.28 14.07 -0.48
CA GLY A 385 6.37 15.18 -0.23
C GLY A 385 6.67 15.93 1.06
N VAL A 386 6.51 17.25 0.96
CA VAL A 386 6.62 18.19 2.09
C VAL A 386 5.41 19.10 2.07
N THR A 387 4.86 19.42 3.24
CA THR A 387 3.85 20.47 3.36
C THR A 387 4.50 21.73 3.95
N LEU A 388 4.31 22.85 3.26
CA LEU A 388 4.78 24.16 3.68
C LEU A 388 3.62 24.96 4.30
N TYR A 389 3.89 25.57 5.45
CA TYR A 389 2.94 26.36 6.21
C TYR A 389 3.52 27.70 6.59
N ARG A 390 2.71 28.76 6.67
CA ARG A 390 3.08 30.02 7.33
C ARG A 390 2.71 29.98 8.81
N VAL A 391 3.68 30.35 9.65
CA VAL A 391 3.47 30.51 11.09
C VAL A 391 2.60 31.72 11.37
N GLY A 392 1.54 31.49 12.10
CA GLY A 392 0.65 32.53 12.64
C GLY A 392 1.02 32.92 14.08
N THR A 393 0.25 32.42 15.04
CA THR A 393 0.46 32.69 16.47
C THR A 393 1.52 31.78 17.06
N VAL A 394 2.43 32.35 17.85
CA VAL A 394 3.37 31.61 18.68
C VAL A 394 3.02 31.89 20.14
N LYS A 395 2.57 30.87 20.88
CA LYS A 395 2.03 31.02 22.24
C LYS A 395 2.75 30.11 23.23
N PRO A 396 3.61 30.65 24.12
CA PRO A 396 4.12 29.90 25.24
C PRO A 396 3.01 29.61 26.26
N VAL A 397 2.98 28.41 26.80
CA VAL A 397 2.05 27.95 27.84
C VAL A 397 2.85 27.33 28.97
N GLN A 398 2.66 27.88 30.17
CA GLN A 398 3.23 27.34 31.40
C GLN A 398 2.40 26.12 31.85
N LEU A 399 3.07 25.03 32.18
CA LEU A 399 2.51 23.77 32.60
C LEU A 399 2.91 23.51 34.06
N ASN A 400 2.08 22.74 34.78
CA ASN A 400 2.30 22.39 36.19
C ASN A 400 3.36 21.27 36.41
N GLY A 401 4.04 20.83 35.36
CA GLY A 401 5.06 19.75 35.41
C GLY A 401 4.52 18.31 35.44
N GLU A 402 3.20 18.13 35.42
CA GLU A 402 2.58 16.79 35.28
C GLU A 402 2.67 16.25 33.84
N ALA A 403 2.68 17.18 32.86
CA ALA A 403 2.89 16.83 31.45
C ALA A 403 4.32 16.31 31.23
N LYS A 404 4.44 15.31 30.38
CA LYS A 404 5.75 14.72 30.01
C LYS A 404 5.99 14.89 28.53
N ASP A 405 7.26 14.99 28.16
CA ASP A 405 7.70 14.88 26.77
C ASP A 405 7.74 13.38 26.33
N LYS A 406 8.06 13.13 25.05
CA LYS A 406 8.21 11.77 24.51
C LYS A 406 9.31 10.96 25.22
N GLY A 407 10.29 11.61 25.83
CA GLY A 407 11.33 10.99 26.64
C GLY A 407 10.92 10.69 28.09
N GLY A 408 9.67 11.05 28.47
CA GLY A 408 9.15 10.86 29.82
C GLY A 408 9.57 11.96 30.82
N ASN A 409 10.25 13.02 30.37
CA ASN A 409 10.69 14.10 31.24
C ASN A 409 9.57 15.09 31.53
N PRO A 410 9.47 15.65 32.77
CA PRO A 410 8.48 16.69 33.08
C PRO A 410 8.65 17.92 32.20
N VAL A 411 7.52 18.44 31.71
CA VAL A 411 7.46 19.65 30.87
C VAL A 411 6.80 20.78 31.65
N THR A 412 7.53 21.88 31.84
CA THR A 412 7.03 23.07 32.53
C THR A 412 6.63 24.19 31.58
N GLU A 413 7.08 24.17 30.34
CA GLU A 413 6.68 25.08 29.28
C GLU A 413 6.54 24.33 27.96
N ARG A 414 5.46 24.60 27.22
CA ARG A 414 5.28 24.17 25.82
C ARG A 414 4.89 25.38 24.98
N VAL A 415 5.51 25.51 23.80
CA VAL A 415 5.17 26.57 22.85
C VAL A 415 4.23 26.01 21.79
N TYR A 416 3.03 26.56 21.69
CA TYR A 416 2.09 26.29 20.62
C TYR A 416 2.42 27.17 19.42
N VAL A 417 2.71 26.56 18.29
CA VAL A 417 3.01 27.23 17.02
C VAL A 417 1.85 26.96 16.07
N SER A 418 0.99 27.95 15.88
CA SER A 418 -0.15 27.84 14.98
C SER A 418 0.28 28.11 13.54
N VAL A 419 -0.27 27.31 12.61
CA VAL A 419 -0.03 27.45 11.17
C VAL A 419 -1.34 27.70 10.43
N ASP A 420 -1.23 28.14 9.18
CA ASP A 420 -2.35 28.46 8.30
C ASP A 420 -3.01 27.26 7.61
N GLY A 421 -2.69 26.05 8.05
CA GLY A 421 -3.34 24.80 7.70
C GLY A 421 -3.77 24.04 8.95
N GLY A 422 -3.83 22.70 8.86
CA GLY A 422 -4.18 21.88 10.01
C GLY A 422 -4.70 20.48 9.63
N MET A 423 -5.58 19.93 10.47
CA MET A 423 -6.15 18.61 10.24
C MET A 423 -6.95 18.48 8.93
N SER A 424 -7.37 19.58 8.33
CA SER A 424 -8.04 19.57 7.03
C SER A 424 -7.10 19.23 5.86
N ASP A 425 -5.80 19.41 6.02
CA ASP A 425 -4.78 19.08 5.03
C ASP A 425 -3.82 17.97 5.48
N ASN A 426 -3.74 17.66 6.78
CA ASN A 426 -3.06 16.50 7.34
C ASN A 426 -3.83 15.93 8.54
N ILE A 427 -4.81 15.07 8.26
CA ILE A 427 -5.65 14.44 9.30
C ILE A 427 -4.92 13.34 10.09
N ARG A 428 -3.77 12.86 9.62
CA ARG A 428 -3.15 11.64 10.14
C ARG A 428 -2.70 11.72 11.62
N PRO A 429 -2.20 12.84 12.15
CA PRO A 429 -1.94 12.96 13.58
C PRO A 429 -3.20 12.77 14.42
N ALA A 430 -4.32 13.38 14.02
CA ALA A 430 -5.59 13.29 14.74
C ALA A 430 -6.25 11.90 14.61
N LEU A 431 -6.19 11.28 13.41
CA LEU A 431 -6.89 10.02 13.12
C LEU A 431 -6.10 8.79 13.56
N TYR A 432 -4.79 8.80 13.39
CA TYR A 432 -3.91 7.64 13.61
C TYR A 432 -2.84 7.85 14.67
N GLY A 433 -2.78 9.03 15.31
CA GLY A 433 -1.69 9.35 16.22
C GLY A 433 -0.32 9.40 15.53
N SER A 434 -0.29 9.59 14.19
CA SER A 434 0.96 9.60 13.42
C SER A 434 1.86 10.74 13.84
N ASP A 435 3.12 10.42 14.09
CA ASP A 435 4.14 11.41 14.36
C ASP A 435 4.68 12.04 13.09
N TYR A 436 5.02 13.31 13.20
CA TYR A 436 5.72 14.10 12.19
C TYR A 436 6.76 14.98 12.87
N THR A 437 7.65 15.55 12.07
CA THR A 437 8.58 16.61 12.51
C THR A 437 8.39 17.87 11.67
N ALA A 438 9.00 18.97 12.09
CA ALA A 438 8.98 20.23 11.36
C ALA A 438 10.29 20.99 11.51
N ARG A 439 10.60 21.84 10.52
CA ARG A 439 11.74 22.77 10.56
C ARG A 439 11.32 24.13 10.03
N ILE A 440 11.98 25.20 10.55
CA ILE A 440 11.94 26.51 9.91
C ILE A 440 12.60 26.40 8.55
N ALA A 441 11.91 26.87 7.50
CA ALA A 441 12.30 26.64 6.11
C ALA A 441 12.77 27.91 5.39
N ASN A 442 12.55 29.11 5.94
CA ASN A 442 12.84 30.38 5.28
C ASN A 442 14.02 31.14 5.88
N ARG A 443 14.71 30.58 6.84
CA ARG A 443 15.89 31.19 7.47
C ARG A 443 16.62 30.20 8.38
N LYS A 444 17.82 30.55 8.78
CA LYS A 444 18.48 29.94 9.92
C LYS A 444 17.80 30.41 11.21
N GLY A 445 17.38 29.47 12.07
CA GLY A 445 16.90 29.78 13.42
C GLY A 445 18.06 29.87 14.44
N SER A 446 17.74 30.25 15.69
CA SER A 446 18.69 30.22 16.81
C SER A 446 19.12 28.78 17.12
N ASP A 447 20.32 28.63 17.68
CA ASP A 447 20.82 27.32 18.16
C ASP A 447 20.07 26.85 19.42
N GLU A 448 19.55 27.79 20.23
CA GLU A 448 18.65 27.47 21.35
C GLU A 448 17.32 26.98 20.81
N THR A 449 16.78 25.92 21.40
CA THR A 449 15.49 25.33 20.98
C THR A 449 14.49 25.27 22.13
N LYS A 450 13.19 25.32 21.79
CA LYS A 450 12.07 25.12 22.71
C LYS A 450 11.23 23.91 22.29
N LEU A 451 10.58 23.28 23.29
CA LEU A 451 9.63 22.22 23.05
C LEU A 451 8.33 22.83 22.50
N CYS A 452 8.01 22.50 21.26
CA CYS A 452 6.88 23.03 20.54
C CYS A 452 5.86 21.96 20.21
N ARG A 453 4.61 22.41 20.02
CA ARG A 453 3.54 21.68 19.35
C ARG A 453 3.07 22.52 18.17
N VAL A 454 3.09 21.97 16.97
CA VAL A 454 2.56 22.64 15.79
C VAL A 454 1.08 22.29 15.68
N VAL A 455 0.24 23.31 15.67
CA VAL A 455 -1.23 23.20 15.67
C VAL A 455 -1.82 23.93 14.49
N GLY A 456 -2.97 23.49 14.03
CA GLY A 456 -3.66 24.13 12.93
C GLY A 456 -4.54 25.31 13.35
N MET A 457 -5.35 25.77 12.40
CA MET A 457 -6.23 26.93 12.52
C MET A 457 -7.67 26.58 12.91
N HIS A 458 -7.99 25.29 13.02
CA HIS A 458 -9.37 24.85 13.25
C HIS A 458 -9.78 24.99 14.72
N CYS A 459 -11.07 25.26 14.94
CA CYS A 459 -11.66 25.32 16.29
C CYS A 459 -11.90 23.92 16.85
N GLU A 460 -10.83 23.10 16.90
CA GLU A 460 -10.81 21.72 17.36
C GLU A 460 -9.53 21.45 18.15
N SER A 461 -9.64 20.92 19.36
CA SER A 461 -8.47 20.65 20.22
C SER A 461 -7.55 19.56 19.67
N GLY A 462 -8.07 18.66 18.83
CA GLY A 462 -7.32 17.63 18.12
C GLY A 462 -6.62 18.12 16.84
N ASP A 463 -6.71 19.42 16.51
CA ASP A 463 -6.07 20.00 15.32
C ASP A 463 -4.56 20.15 15.52
N ILE A 464 -3.85 19.04 15.53
CA ILE A 464 -2.42 18.95 15.75
C ILE A 464 -1.75 18.46 14.47
N VAL A 465 -0.78 19.22 13.96
CA VAL A 465 0.03 18.88 12.79
C VAL A 465 1.31 18.12 13.22
N VAL A 466 1.98 18.63 14.27
CA VAL A 466 3.14 17.94 14.89
C VAL A 466 2.94 17.98 16.40
N ASN A 467 2.82 16.81 17.01
CA ASN A 467 2.51 16.69 18.43
C ASN A 467 3.65 17.21 19.33
N GLU A 468 4.89 16.91 18.93
CA GLU A 468 6.06 17.33 19.69
C GLU A 468 7.27 17.47 18.77
N VAL A 469 7.90 18.64 18.82
CA VAL A 469 9.11 18.95 18.07
C VAL A 469 9.94 20.03 18.79
N ARG A 470 11.25 19.99 18.68
CA ARG A 470 12.12 21.09 19.14
C ARG A 470 12.35 22.04 17.98
N LEU A 471 11.87 23.28 18.12
CA LEU A 471 12.06 24.37 17.16
C LEU A 471 12.96 25.45 17.75
N PRO A 472 13.67 26.22 16.90
CA PRO A 472 14.44 27.39 17.35
C PRO A 472 13.64 28.30 18.26
N ALA A 473 14.26 28.75 19.36
CA ALA A 473 13.59 29.57 20.40
C ALA A 473 13.11 30.92 19.87
N ASP A 474 13.68 31.39 18.77
CA ASP A 474 13.36 32.62 18.06
C ASP A 474 12.27 32.48 16.99
N ILE A 475 11.56 31.34 16.96
CA ILE A 475 10.42 31.13 16.04
C ILE A 475 9.37 32.22 16.23
N LYS A 476 8.86 32.77 15.14
CA LYS A 476 7.97 33.93 15.16
C LYS A 476 6.94 33.87 14.03
N ARG A 477 5.91 34.73 14.18
CA ARG A 477 4.92 34.94 13.11
C ARG A 477 5.60 35.34 11.80
N GLY A 478 5.15 34.72 10.71
CA GLY A 478 5.67 34.94 9.36
C GLY A 478 6.79 33.97 8.98
N ASP A 479 7.34 33.20 9.92
CA ASP A 479 8.23 32.10 9.58
C ASP A 479 7.49 31.04 8.73
N ILE A 480 8.24 30.27 7.96
CA ILE A 480 7.71 29.14 7.19
C ILE A 480 8.15 27.86 7.88
N LEU A 481 7.20 26.98 8.18
CA LEU A 481 7.47 25.62 8.61
C LEU A 481 7.32 24.66 7.46
N ALA A 482 8.29 23.77 7.31
CA ALA A 482 8.22 22.62 6.42
C ALA A 482 8.04 21.33 7.24
N VAL A 483 7.01 20.54 6.89
CA VAL A 483 6.70 19.25 7.48
C VAL A 483 6.96 18.16 6.42
N PRO A 484 8.02 17.35 6.57
CA PRO A 484 8.37 16.31 5.59
C PRO A 484 7.45 15.08 5.69
N VAL A 485 7.60 14.15 4.76
CA VAL A 485 6.92 12.85 4.67
C VAL A 485 5.39 12.98 4.53
N THR A 486 4.93 14.07 3.93
CA THR A 486 3.49 14.32 3.70
C THR A 486 3.03 13.94 2.29
N GLY A 487 3.87 13.31 1.48
CA GLY A 487 3.54 12.92 0.11
C GLY A 487 2.46 11.83 -0.01
N ALA A 488 2.24 11.03 1.04
CA ALA A 488 1.18 10.04 1.08
C ALA A 488 0.10 10.38 2.11
N TYR A 489 -1.17 10.18 1.74
CA TYR A 489 -2.32 10.31 2.63
C TYR A 489 -2.51 11.71 3.25
N GLY A 490 -1.84 12.74 2.71
CA GLY A 490 -2.10 14.16 3.00
C GLY A 490 -3.21 14.65 2.09
N ARG A 491 -2.86 15.03 0.85
CA ARG A 491 -3.81 15.57 -0.14
C ARG A 491 -5.02 14.67 -0.39
N THR A 492 -4.84 13.35 -0.44
CA THR A 492 -5.92 12.40 -0.72
C THR A 492 -6.94 12.27 0.42
N MET A 493 -6.56 12.61 1.65
CA MET A 493 -7.44 12.64 2.83
C MET A 493 -7.85 14.05 3.21
N ALA A 494 -7.48 15.07 2.43
CA ALA A 494 -7.84 16.45 2.71
C ALA A 494 -9.36 16.67 2.68
N SER A 495 -9.82 17.61 3.49
CA SER A 495 -11.23 17.95 3.65
C SER A 495 -11.46 19.46 3.67
N ASN A 496 -12.72 19.86 3.59
CA ASN A 496 -13.13 21.25 3.78
C ASN A 496 -13.64 21.50 5.22
N TYR A 497 -13.02 20.86 6.23
CA TYR A 497 -13.39 21.15 7.61
C TYR A 497 -13.28 22.65 7.91
N ASN A 498 -14.27 23.22 8.61
CA ASN A 498 -14.48 24.67 8.79
C ASN A 498 -14.47 25.48 7.48
N GLN A 499 -14.82 24.87 6.34
CA GLN A 499 -14.76 25.45 4.98
C GLN A 499 -13.34 25.90 4.56
N ALA A 500 -12.30 25.32 5.15
CA ALA A 500 -10.92 25.56 4.72
C ALA A 500 -10.72 25.07 3.30
N LEU A 501 -9.98 25.85 2.49
CA LEU A 501 -9.67 25.49 1.10
C LEU A 501 -8.59 24.42 1.05
N ILE A 502 -8.80 23.41 0.20
CA ILE A 502 -7.79 22.39 -0.02
C ILE A 502 -6.58 23.00 -0.75
N PRO A 503 -5.35 22.85 -0.21
CA PRO A 503 -4.14 23.42 -0.79
C PRO A 503 -3.81 22.88 -2.19
N ALA A 504 -3.02 23.64 -2.95
CA ALA A 504 -2.44 23.16 -4.19
C ALA A 504 -1.42 22.05 -3.94
N VAL A 505 -1.22 21.20 -4.96
CA VAL A 505 -0.07 20.31 -5.06
C VAL A 505 0.83 20.80 -6.17
N VAL A 506 2.08 21.07 -5.83
CA VAL A 506 3.10 21.54 -6.76
C VAL A 506 4.16 20.46 -6.93
N GLY A 507 4.44 20.07 -8.16
CA GLY A 507 5.56 19.25 -8.54
C GLY A 507 6.83 20.10 -8.61
N VAL A 508 7.92 19.60 -8.03
CA VAL A 508 9.27 20.17 -8.19
C VAL A 508 10.21 19.12 -8.76
N GLY A 509 11.19 19.52 -9.53
CA GLY A 509 12.19 18.65 -10.11
C GLY A 509 13.23 19.46 -10.89
N GLU A 510 14.14 18.79 -11.60
CA GLU A 510 15.15 19.45 -12.45
C GLU A 510 14.50 20.34 -13.53
N ALA A 511 13.30 20.00 -14.00
CA ALA A 511 12.54 20.78 -14.96
C ALA A 511 11.90 22.06 -14.39
N GLY A 512 12.01 22.29 -13.07
CA GLY A 512 11.42 23.43 -12.37
C GLY A 512 10.21 23.07 -11.52
N ALA A 513 9.39 24.07 -11.17
CA ALA A 513 8.19 23.91 -10.36
C ALA A 513 6.92 24.17 -11.19
N HIS A 514 5.87 23.40 -10.97
CA HIS A 514 4.59 23.54 -11.67
C HIS A 514 3.42 23.00 -10.85
N VAL A 515 2.22 23.48 -11.14
CA VAL A 515 1.00 23.03 -10.45
C VAL A 515 0.55 21.67 -11.00
N MET A 516 0.56 20.64 -10.15
CA MET A 516 -0.02 19.32 -10.45
C MET A 516 -1.52 19.30 -10.20
N ILE A 517 -1.95 19.85 -9.05
CA ILE A 517 -3.36 19.97 -8.66
C ILE A 517 -3.55 21.40 -8.16
N ARG A 518 -4.48 22.14 -8.80
CA ARG A 518 -4.72 23.52 -8.41
C ARG A 518 -5.29 23.65 -7.00
N ARG A 519 -5.05 24.77 -6.36
CA ARG A 519 -5.69 25.17 -5.12
C ARG A 519 -7.20 25.28 -5.35
N GLN A 520 -7.99 24.87 -4.36
CA GLN A 520 -9.42 25.14 -4.32
C GLN A 520 -9.66 26.64 -4.09
N THR A 521 -10.72 27.17 -4.65
CA THR A 521 -11.13 28.58 -4.49
C THR A 521 -12.41 28.68 -3.68
N ILE A 522 -12.71 29.89 -3.18
CA ILE A 522 -14.00 30.17 -2.54
C ILE A 522 -15.15 29.90 -3.50
N ASP A 523 -14.99 30.24 -4.80
CA ASP A 523 -16.01 29.96 -5.81
C ASP A 523 -16.26 28.46 -5.99
N ASP A 524 -15.24 27.61 -5.84
CA ASP A 524 -15.44 26.15 -5.83
C ASP A 524 -16.36 25.73 -4.68
N LEU A 525 -16.19 26.28 -3.47
CA LEU A 525 -17.06 25.98 -2.31
C LEU A 525 -18.48 26.51 -2.53
N LEU A 526 -18.60 27.75 -2.99
CA LEU A 526 -19.90 28.36 -3.23
C LEU A 526 -20.69 27.65 -4.33
N SER A 527 -19.99 27.07 -5.32
CA SER A 527 -20.64 26.33 -6.41
C SER A 527 -21.31 25.01 -5.97
N TRP A 528 -20.98 24.51 -4.79
CA TRP A 528 -21.59 23.29 -4.24
C TRP A 528 -22.92 23.58 -3.52
N ASP A 529 -23.08 24.79 -3.00
CA ASP A 529 -24.32 25.21 -2.38
C ASP A 529 -25.27 25.74 -3.45
N VAL A 530 -26.36 25.03 -3.68
CA VAL A 530 -27.36 25.36 -4.70
C VAL A 530 -28.61 26.02 -4.09
N SER A 531 -28.54 26.39 -2.80
CA SER A 531 -29.62 27.14 -2.11
C SER A 531 -29.70 28.56 -2.66
N GLU A 532 -30.90 29.03 -2.96
CA GLU A 532 -31.18 30.42 -3.37
C GLU A 532 -31.27 31.38 -2.16
#